data_8f203003d7cab9a0d5215be001165340
#
_entry.id   8f203003d7cab9a0d5215be001165340
#
_cell.length_a   1.000
_cell.length_b   1.000
_cell.length_c   1.000
_cell.angle_alpha   90.00
_cell.angle_beta   90.00
_cell.angle_gamma   90.00
#
_symmetry.space_group_name_H-M   'P 1'
#
loop_
_entity.id
_entity.type
_entity.pdbx_description
1 polymer ?
#
loop_
_entity_poly.entity_id
_entity_poly.type
_entity_poly.pdbx_seq_one_letter_code
_entity_poly.pdbx_strand_id
1 'polypeptide(L)'
;TITVIVNFSFLENTMSSTRVIEKISKPEGKLFKLKPMNNEQNIGFNYSYLFFNHNINPKIDDGFIYILPYKKEAQMFVEELSYLGSTYSNKEEPKGWKSYSFTSEEVQKIFPVRKGIVIDVVRDYNVDTTKLFTYYNKMNSVKIEHNDGTIALYSGFNKDEIYVRVGDVVYPKYNTLGNTEVYDARKKHRINFSLFYYSTKNDIKLSSLSKNNQTEIIYITPTFYQNGESIKLKKDFFYES
;
A
#
# COMPACT_ATOMS: atom_id res chain seq x y z
N THR A 1 10.47 -3.66 -3.80
CA THR A 1 11.28 -4.18 -2.69
C THR A 1 10.72 -5.51 -2.20
N ILE A 2 11.59 -6.51 -1.95
CA ILE A 2 11.21 -7.78 -1.31
C ILE A 2 11.80 -7.77 0.09
N THR A 3 11.00 -8.10 1.11
CA THR A 3 11.51 -8.34 2.45
C THR A 3 11.65 -9.83 2.67
N VAL A 4 12.86 -10.29 3.08
CA VAL A 4 13.12 -11.68 3.45
C VAL A 4 13.40 -11.73 4.96
N ILE A 5 12.70 -12.63 5.64
CA ILE A 5 12.91 -12.94 7.05
C ILE A 5 13.51 -14.35 7.11
N VAL A 6 14.72 -14.46 7.64
CA VAL A 6 15.39 -15.75 7.88
C VAL A 6 15.41 -15.99 9.39
N ASN A 7 14.99 -17.17 9.80
CA ASN A 7 15.03 -17.59 11.19
C ASN A 7 15.90 -18.84 11.29
N PHE A 8 16.89 -18.80 12.16
CA PHE A 8 17.74 -19.94 12.45
C PHE A 8 17.17 -20.71 13.65
N SER A 9 16.85 -21.96 13.44
CA SER A 9 16.40 -22.88 14.50
C SER A 9 17.57 -23.53 15.23
N PHE A 10 18.75 -23.49 14.59
CA PHE A 10 20.00 -24.01 15.14
C PHE A 10 21.16 -23.16 14.61
N LEU A 11 22.10 -22.78 15.48
CA LEU A 11 23.35 -22.09 15.18
C LEU A 11 24.46 -22.65 16.04
N GLU A 12 25.55 -23.08 15.43
CA GLU A 12 26.74 -23.57 16.10
C GLU A 12 27.99 -22.90 15.53
N ASN A 13 28.96 -22.61 16.37
CA ASN A 13 30.20 -21.93 16.04
C ASN A 13 30.02 -20.57 15.34
N THR A 14 28.96 -19.81 15.70
CA THR A 14 28.74 -18.45 15.19
C THR A 14 27.98 -17.59 16.20
N MET A 15 28.31 -16.30 16.25
CA MET A 15 27.62 -15.29 17.10
C MET A 15 26.51 -14.54 16.33
N SER A 16 25.96 -15.11 15.28
CA SER A 16 24.90 -14.46 14.50
C SER A 16 23.58 -14.42 15.25
N SER A 17 22.75 -13.43 14.90
CA SER A 17 21.36 -13.38 15.40
C SER A 17 20.57 -14.59 14.93
N THR A 18 19.67 -15.08 15.79
CA THR A 18 18.74 -16.16 15.44
C THR A 18 17.69 -15.72 14.41
N ARG A 19 17.59 -14.42 14.14
CA ARG A 19 16.69 -13.84 13.15
C ARG A 19 17.37 -12.74 12.35
N VAL A 20 17.24 -12.81 11.02
CA VAL A 20 17.72 -11.80 10.07
C VAL A 20 16.54 -11.31 9.24
N ILE A 21 16.41 -10.00 9.10
CA ILE A 21 15.41 -9.34 8.24
C ILE A 21 16.18 -8.48 7.25
N GLU A 22 16.07 -8.82 5.98
CA GLU A 22 16.76 -8.13 4.89
C GLU A 22 15.79 -7.62 3.83
N LYS A 23 16.07 -6.44 3.29
CA LYS A 23 15.35 -5.83 2.17
C LYS A 23 16.16 -5.99 0.90
N ILE A 24 15.56 -6.65 -0.07
CA ILE A 24 16.18 -6.95 -1.36
C ILE A 24 15.59 -6.04 -2.42
N SER A 25 16.46 -5.29 -3.09
CA SER A 25 16.10 -4.42 -4.22
C SER A 25 16.74 -4.85 -5.54
N LYS A 26 17.62 -5.88 -5.49
CA LYS A 26 18.35 -6.43 -6.66
C LYS A 26 18.03 -7.91 -6.83
N PRO A 27 18.08 -8.46 -8.06
CA PRO A 27 17.78 -9.87 -8.32
C PRO A 27 18.81 -10.82 -7.70
N GLU A 28 20.01 -10.35 -7.41
CA GLU A 28 21.10 -11.13 -6.84
C GLU A 28 21.80 -10.37 -5.71
N GLY A 29 22.31 -11.10 -4.72
CA GLY A 29 23.07 -10.52 -3.61
C GLY A 29 23.25 -11.48 -2.45
N LYS A 30 23.94 -11.00 -1.41
CA LYS A 30 24.10 -11.71 -0.14
C LYS A 30 23.02 -11.28 0.82
N LEU A 31 22.28 -12.23 1.39
CA LEU A 31 21.27 -11.97 2.42
C LEU A 31 21.93 -11.73 3.78
N PHE A 32 22.92 -12.56 4.12
CA PHE A 32 23.66 -12.47 5.38
C PHE A 32 25.00 -13.19 5.27
N LYS A 33 25.84 -13.02 6.26
CA LYS A 33 27.13 -13.70 6.38
C LYS A 33 27.26 -14.27 7.79
N LEU A 34 27.45 -15.58 7.89
CA LEU A 34 27.84 -16.22 9.13
C LEU A 34 29.38 -16.17 9.25
N LYS A 35 29.89 -15.84 10.44
CA LYS A 35 31.33 -15.84 10.76
C LYS A 35 31.57 -16.89 11.84
N PRO A 36 32.55 -17.79 11.69
CA PRO A 36 32.89 -18.75 12.72
C PRO A 36 33.48 -18.02 13.94
N MET A 37 33.19 -18.52 15.14
CA MET A 37 33.88 -18.14 16.36
C MET A 37 35.25 -18.82 16.45
N ASN A 38 35.34 -20.09 16.03
CA ASN A 38 36.58 -20.85 15.91
C ASN A 38 36.79 -21.24 14.44
N ASN A 39 37.87 -20.77 13.82
CA ASN A 39 38.16 -21.00 12.42
C ASN A 39 38.55 -22.48 12.09
N GLU A 40 38.86 -23.28 13.10
CA GLU A 40 39.18 -24.70 12.95
C GLU A 40 37.93 -25.62 12.93
N GLN A 41 36.77 -25.04 13.20
CA GLN A 41 35.49 -25.75 13.25
C GLN A 41 34.52 -25.24 12.21
N ASN A 42 33.70 -26.14 11.67
CA ASN A 42 32.62 -25.77 10.74
C ASN A 42 31.48 -25.03 11.45
N ILE A 43 30.80 -24.18 10.73
CA ILE A 43 29.55 -23.59 11.19
C ILE A 43 28.41 -24.57 10.92
N GLY A 44 27.67 -24.94 11.99
CA GLY A 44 26.44 -25.70 11.87
C GLY A 44 25.22 -24.76 11.91
N PHE A 45 24.25 -24.91 11.02
CA PHE A 45 23.02 -24.15 11.06
C PHE A 45 21.83 -24.84 10.38
N ASN A 46 20.65 -24.61 10.93
CA ASN A 46 19.36 -24.88 10.29
C ASN A 46 18.56 -23.61 10.22
N TYR A 47 17.87 -23.40 9.10
CA TYR A 47 17.09 -22.18 8.91
C TYR A 47 15.77 -22.45 8.20
N SER A 48 14.84 -21.52 8.39
CA SER A 48 13.63 -21.35 7.61
C SER A 48 13.52 -19.89 7.17
N TYR A 49 12.80 -19.64 6.08
CA TYR A 49 12.62 -18.28 5.59
C TYR A 49 11.20 -17.99 5.13
N LEU A 50 10.85 -16.72 5.19
CA LEU A 50 9.64 -16.13 4.63
C LEU A 50 10.03 -14.95 3.75
N PHE A 51 9.30 -14.71 2.68
CA PHE A 51 9.49 -13.52 1.88
C PHE A 51 8.16 -12.82 1.63
N PHE A 52 8.22 -11.50 1.50
CA PHE A 52 7.09 -10.62 1.22
C PHE A 52 7.44 -9.70 0.06
N ASN A 53 6.51 -9.51 -0.87
CA ASN A 53 6.71 -8.68 -2.06
C ASN A 53 6.57 -7.17 -1.76
N HIS A 54 6.80 -6.76 -0.49
CA HIS A 54 6.70 -5.39 -0.03
C HIS A 54 7.60 -5.16 1.18
N ASN A 55 7.78 -3.88 1.52
CA ASN A 55 8.49 -3.48 2.73
C ASN A 55 7.64 -3.78 3.97
N ILE A 56 8.25 -4.35 5.00
CA ILE A 56 7.60 -4.67 6.27
C ILE A 56 8.26 -3.85 7.37
N ASN A 57 7.45 -3.35 8.32
CA ASN A 57 7.87 -2.48 9.41
C ASN A 57 8.74 -1.32 8.88
N PRO A 58 8.26 -0.54 7.90
CA PRO A 58 9.03 0.57 7.36
C PRO A 58 9.19 1.66 8.41
N LYS A 59 10.24 2.45 8.28
CA LYS A 59 10.39 3.70 9.04
C LYS A 59 9.63 4.79 8.29
N ILE A 60 8.36 4.97 8.65
CA ILE A 60 7.48 5.94 7.99
C ILE A 60 7.82 7.39 8.41
N ASP A 61 7.50 8.32 7.52
CA ASP A 61 7.57 9.76 7.78
C ASP A 61 6.16 10.27 8.15
N ASP A 62 5.87 10.30 9.45
CA ASP A 62 4.56 10.73 9.97
C ASP A 62 4.25 12.21 9.72
N GLY A 63 5.28 13.02 9.47
CA GLY A 63 5.15 14.45 9.18
C GLY A 63 4.97 14.79 7.71
N PHE A 64 4.96 13.80 6.81
CA PHE A 64 4.88 14.08 5.38
C PHE A 64 3.54 14.70 4.99
N ILE A 65 3.59 15.78 4.21
CA ILE A 65 2.43 16.48 3.69
C ILE A 65 2.22 16.06 2.23
N TYR A 66 1.08 15.43 1.97
CA TYR A 66 0.69 14.92 0.65
C TYR A 66 -0.02 16.02 -0.16
N ILE A 67 -0.06 15.87 -1.48
CA ILE A 67 -0.92 16.70 -2.32
C ILE A 67 -2.20 15.94 -2.67
N LEU A 68 -3.27 16.66 -2.98
CA LEU A 68 -4.52 16.06 -3.44
C LEU A 68 -4.30 15.32 -4.79
N PRO A 69 -5.01 14.20 -5.03
CA PRO A 69 -4.75 13.32 -6.16
C PRO A 69 -5.31 13.79 -7.50
N TYR A 70 -5.76 15.03 -7.63
CA TYR A 70 -6.38 15.60 -8.83
C TYR A 70 -5.80 16.97 -9.17
N LYS A 71 -6.16 17.53 -10.33
CA LYS A 71 -5.64 18.83 -10.79
C LYS A 71 -6.13 19.96 -9.90
N LYS A 72 -5.30 21.01 -9.81
CA LYS A 72 -5.71 22.34 -9.36
C LYS A 72 -6.95 22.77 -10.16
N GLU A 73 -7.91 23.42 -9.53
CA GLU A 73 -9.19 23.88 -10.09
C GLU A 73 -10.28 22.79 -10.18
N ALA A 74 -9.96 21.52 -10.02
CA ALA A 74 -10.97 20.48 -9.86
C ALA A 74 -11.50 20.48 -8.42
N GLN A 75 -12.81 20.51 -8.28
CA GLN A 75 -13.49 20.31 -7.00
C GLN A 75 -14.00 18.88 -6.92
N MET A 76 -13.62 18.20 -5.85
CA MET A 76 -14.13 16.86 -5.59
C MET A 76 -14.75 16.77 -4.21
N PHE A 77 -15.90 16.13 -4.14
CA PHE A 77 -16.56 15.83 -2.89
C PHE A 77 -15.89 14.66 -2.19
N VAL A 78 -15.58 14.80 -0.91
CA VAL A 78 -14.85 13.80 -0.13
C VAL A 78 -15.78 13.12 0.86
N GLU A 79 -15.84 11.80 0.77
CA GLU A 79 -16.50 10.93 1.74
C GLU A 79 -15.44 10.06 2.44
N GLU A 80 -15.57 9.89 3.74
CA GLU A 80 -14.81 8.88 4.47
C GLU A 80 -15.54 7.54 4.39
N LEU A 81 -14.87 6.51 3.89
CA LEU A 81 -15.46 5.20 3.68
C LEU A 81 -15.41 4.36 4.96
N SER A 82 -16.56 3.83 5.37
CA SER A 82 -16.66 2.85 6.46
C SER A 82 -16.06 1.51 6.04
N TYR A 83 -15.51 0.77 7.00
CA TYR A 83 -15.05 -0.60 6.77
C TYR A 83 -16.25 -1.56 6.72
N LEU A 84 -16.50 -2.11 5.55
CA LEU A 84 -17.63 -3.01 5.33
C LEU A 84 -17.30 -4.50 5.62
N GLY A 85 -16.02 -4.82 5.87
CA GLY A 85 -15.58 -6.20 6.10
C GLY A 85 -16.14 -6.81 7.37
N SER A 86 -16.37 -6.04 8.41
CA SER A 86 -17.02 -6.51 9.66
C SER A 86 -18.48 -6.91 9.44
N THR A 87 -19.20 -6.13 8.61
CA THR A 87 -20.63 -6.35 8.35
C THR A 87 -20.88 -7.51 7.39
N TYR A 88 -20.06 -7.66 6.34
CA TYR A 88 -20.34 -8.59 5.23
C TYR A 88 -19.42 -9.81 5.17
N SER A 89 -18.32 -9.85 5.89
CA SER A 89 -17.31 -10.92 5.78
C SER A 89 -16.77 -11.39 7.11
N ASN A 90 -17.32 -10.93 8.22
CA ASN A 90 -16.88 -11.29 9.58
C ASN A 90 -15.36 -11.04 9.81
N LYS A 91 -14.80 -10.03 9.14
CA LYS A 91 -13.39 -9.63 9.26
C LYS A 91 -13.27 -8.48 10.23
N GLU A 92 -12.29 -8.57 11.12
CA GLU A 92 -11.93 -7.46 12.00
C GLU A 92 -11.50 -6.23 11.18
N GLU A 93 -11.87 -5.06 11.67
CA GLU A 93 -11.44 -3.81 11.08
C GLU A 93 -9.92 -3.68 11.19
N PRO A 94 -9.22 -3.40 10.09
CA PRO A 94 -7.77 -3.18 10.13
C PRO A 94 -7.40 -2.00 11.01
N LYS A 95 -6.26 -2.09 11.67
CA LYS A 95 -5.78 -1.04 12.58
C LYS A 95 -5.65 0.31 11.87
N GLY A 96 -6.28 1.32 12.46
CA GLY A 96 -6.28 2.68 11.93
C GLY A 96 -7.01 2.82 10.59
N TRP A 97 -7.99 1.96 10.29
CA TRP A 97 -8.71 2.01 9.02
C TRP A 97 -9.03 3.42 8.61
N LYS A 98 -8.59 3.79 7.41
CA LYS A 98 -8.85 5.10 6.81
C LYS A 98 -8.86 4.97 5.29
N SER A 99 -9.97 5.34 4.71
CA SER A 99 -10.15 5.38 3.27
C SER A 99 -11.06 6.54 2.90
N TYR A 100 -10.74 7.22 1.81
CA TYR A 100 -11.50 8.33 1.29
C TYR A 100 -12.03 8.01 -0.09
N SER A 101 -13.24 8.47 -0.42
CA SER A 101 -13.77 8.51 -1.77
C SER A 101 -13.82 9.95 -2.24
N PHE A 102 -13.14 10.25 -3.32
CA PHE A 102 -13.22 11.53 -4.02
C PHE A 102 -14.16 11.37 -5.20
N THR A 103 -15.27 12.11 -5.21
CA THR A 103 -16.32 12.01 -6.23
C THR A 103 -16.49 13.31 -7.00
N SER A 104 -16.83 13.19 -8.28
CA SER A 104 -17.12 14.29 -9.20
C SER A 104 -18.22 13.87 -10.18
N GLU A 105 -18.94 14.85 -10.72
CA GLU A 105 -19.89 14.63 -11.82
C GLU A 105 -19.17 14.30 -13.15
N GLU A 106 -17.93 14.79 -13.30
CA GLU A 106 -17.13 14.64 -14.51
C GLU A 106 -15.93 13.72 -14.30
N VAL A 107 -15.41 13.17 -15.40
CA VAL A 107 -14.17 12.40 -15.44
C VAL A 107 -13.01 13.25 -14.91
N GLN A 108 -12.25 12.70 -13.99
CA GLN A 108 -11.07 13.35 -13.42
C GLN A 108 -9.80 12.56 -13.72
N LYS A 109 -8.73 13.28 -14.07
CA LYS A 109 -7.38 12.73 -14.12
C LYS A 109 -6.80 12.61 -12.72
N ILE A 110 -6.32 11.44 -12.38
CA ILE A 110 -5.74 11.15 -11.06
C ILE A 110 -4.23 11.14 -11.12
N PHE A 111 -3.60 11.76 -10.13
CA PHE A 111 -2.15 11.92 -9.98
C PHE A 111 -1.69 11.26 -8.67
N PRO A 112 -0.40 10.85 -8.58
CA PRO A 112 0.13 10.38 -7.31
C PRO A 112 0.18 11.51 -6.28
N VAL A 113 -0.19 11.21 -5.04
CA VAL A 113 -0.14 12.17 -3.91
C VAL A 113 1.29 12.44 -3.42
N ARG A 114 2.22 11.55 -3.75
CA ARG A 114 3.66 11.59 -3.40
C ARG A 114 4.45 10.80 -4.43
N LYS A 115 5.73 11.18 -4.64
CA LYS A 115 6.68 10.42 -5.45
C LYS A 115 6.79 8.99 -4.96
N GLY A 116 6.75 8.02 -5.88
CA GLY A 116 6.92 6.60 -5.56
C GLY A 116 7.13 5.73 -6.78
N ILE A 117 7.10 4.42 -6.55
CA ILE A 117 7.21 3.38 -7.58
C ILE A 117 5.87 2.65 -7.65
N VAL A 118 5.35 2.47 -8.85
CA VAL A 118 4.16 1.65 -9.09
C VAL A 118 4.49 0.19 -8.81
N ILE A 119 3.82 -0.43 -7.84
CA ILE A 119 4.07 -1.81 -7.42
C ILE A 119 2.97 -2.79 -7.82
N ASP A 120 1.78 -2.27 -8.18
CA ASP A 120 0.64 -3.10 -8.59
C ASP A 120 -0.31 -2.30 -9.49
N VAL A 121 -0.85 -2.94 -10.52
CA VAL A 121 -1.85 -2.37 -11.43
C VAL A 121 -2.89 -3.45 -11.74
N VAL A 122 -4.14 -3.18 -11.42
CA VAL A 122 -5.29 -4.05 -11.70
C VAL A 122 -6.17 -3.41 -12.77
N ARG A 123 -6.48 -4.16 -13.85
CA ARG A 123 -7.30 -3.73 -15.01
C ARG A 123 -8.39 -4.75 -15.38
N ASP A 124 -8.79 -5.59 -14.44
CA ASP A 124 -9.56 -6.82 -14.71
C ASP A 124 -11.08 -6.61 -14.59
N TYR A 125 -11.50 -5.47 -14.06
CA TYR A 125 -12.91 -5.25 -13.74
C TYR A 125 -13.62 -4.40 -14.77
N ASN A 126 -14.74 -4.92 -15.26
CA ASN A 126 -15.69 -4.15 -16.04
C ASN A 126 -16.66 -3.41 -15.11
N VAL A 127 -17.11 -2.26 -15.58
CA VAL A 127 -18.12 -1.45 -14.89
C VAL A 127 -19.49 -2.15 -14.94
N ASP A 128 -20.22 -2.07 -13.83
CA ASP A 128 -21.61 -2.51 -13.75
C ASP A 128 -22.44 -1.44 -13.01
N THR A 129 -22.98 -0.51 -13.75
CA THR A 129 -23.78 0.62 -13.23
C THR A 129 -25.18 0.23 -12.76
N THR A 130 -25.56 -1.05 -12.85
CA THR A 130 -26.84 -1.56 -12.30
C THR A 130 -26.75 -1.85 -10.81
N LYS A 131 -25.55 -2.05 -10.29
CA LYS A 131 -25.34 -2.31 -8.86
C LYS A 131 -25.47 -1.03 -8.03
N LEU A 132 -26.08 -1.16 -6.85
CA LEU A 132 -26.20 -0.05 -5.89
C LEU A 132 -24.84 0.47 -5.42
N PHE A 133 -23.87 -0.46 -5.27
CA PHE A 133 -22.47 -0.12 -4.92
C PHE A 133 -21.51 -1.20 -5.44
N THR A 134 -20.25 -0.83 -5.61
CA THR A 134 -19.17 -1.75 -5.96
C THR A 134 -18.09 -1.71 -4.87
N TYR A 135 -17.69 -2.90 -4.38
CA TYR A 135 -16.60 -3.02 -3.41
C TYR A 135 -15.28 -2.55 -4.03
N TYR A 136 -14.45 -1.86 -3.24
CA TYR A 136 -13.16 -1.34 -3.69
C TYR A 136 -12.20 -2.42 -4.26
N ASN A 137 -12.29 -3.66 -3.74
CA ASN A 137 -11.48 -4.79 -4.22
C ASN A 137 -11.96 -5.41 -5.53
N LYS A 138 -13.06 -4.89 -6.09
CA LYS A 138 -13.60 -5.20 -7.44
C LYS A 138 -13.56 -3.97 -8.34
N MET A 139 -12.60 -3.10 -8.12
CA MET A 139 -12.34 -1.92 -8.93
C MET A 139 -10.92 -1.98 -9.50
N ASN A 140 -10.73 -1.40 -10.67
CA ASN A 140 -9.40 -1.23 -11.25
C ASN A 140 -8.59 -0.28 -10.38
N SER A 141 -7.31 -0.60 -10.16
CA SER A 141 -6.53 0.07 -9.14
C SER A 141 -5.05 0.18 -9.48
N VAL A 142 -4.40 1.12 -8.83
CA VAL A 142 -2.94 1.33 -8.85
C VAL A 142 -2.44 1.42 -7.41
N LYS A 143 -1.35 0.71 -7.10
CA LYS A 143 -0.62 0.86 -5.84
C LYS A 143 0.75 1.47 -6.08
N ILE A 144 1.12 2.42 -5.24
CA ILE A 144 2.40 3.14 -5.30
C ILE A 144 3.11 2.99 -3.96
N GLU A 145 4.32 2.44 -3.96
CA GLU A 145 5.20 2.39 -2.78
C GLU A 145 6.07 3.66 -2.76
N HIS A 146 6.07 4.36 -1.64
CA HIS A 146 6.89 5.54 -1.39
C HIS A 146 8.26 5.14 -0.79
N ASN A 147 9.22 6.05 -0.79
CA ASN A 147 10.58 5.78 -0.28
C ASN A 147 10.63 5.39 1.20
N ASP A 148 9.68 5.85 2.00
CA ASP A 148 9.57 5.50 3.42
C ASP A 148 8.83 4.17 3.66
N GLY A 149 8.38 3.49 2.58
CA GLY A 149 7.67 2.21 2.62
C GLY A 149 6.17 2.31 2.88
N THR A 150 5.60 3.51 2.92
CA THR A 150 4.15 3.69 2.86
C THR A 150 3.63 3.37 1.46
N ILE A 151 2.40 2.87 1.38
CA ILE A 151 1.76 2.48 0.12
C ILE A 151 0.47 3.27 -0.04
N ALA A 152 0.36 3.96 -1.17
CA ALA A 152 -0.87 4.61 -1.61
C ALA A 152 -1.65 3.68 -2.55
N LEU A 153 -2.90 3.40 -2.23
CA LEU A 153 -3.83 2.65 -3.06
C LEU A 153 -4.86 3.61 -3.66
N TYR A 154 -4.98 3.58 -4.97
CA TYR A 154 -6.00 4.28 -5.74
C TYR A 154 -6.89 3.24 -6.41
N SER A 155 -8.21 3.28 -6.22
CA SER A 155 -9.15 2.36 -6.88
C SER A 155 -10.40 3.10 -7.37
N GLY A 156 -10.78 2.81 -8.61
CA GLY A 156 -11.87 3.50 -9.32
C GLY A 156 -11.49 4.00 -10.70
N PHE A 157 -10.44 3.44 -11.30
CA PHE A 157 -10.01 3.80 -12.66
C PHE A 157 -10.86 3.13 -13.75
N ASN A 158 -11.00 3.81 -14.89
CA ASN A 158 -11.36 3.18 -16.13
C ASN A 158 -10.23 2.21 -16.53
N LYS A 159 -10.57 0.95 -16.85
CA LYS A 159 -9.60 -0.11 -17.11
C LYS A 159 -8.68 0.19 -18.30
N ASP A 160 -9.22 0.86 -19.32
CA ASP A 160 -8.52 1.16 -20.57
C ASP A 160 -7.73 2.49 -20.49
N GLU A 161 -7.94 3.26 -19.42
CA GLU A 161 -7.35 4.57 -19.21
C GLU A 161 -6.44 4.64 -17.96
N ILE A 162 -5.77 3.54 -17.62
CA ILE A 162 -4.65 3.52 -16.69
C ILE A 162 -3.36 3.67 -17.50
N TYR A 163 -2.58 4.70 -17.22
CA TYR A 163 -1.43 5.10 -18.05
C TYR A 163 -0.07 4.65 -17.51
N VAL A 164 -0.05 4.00 -16.35
CA VAL A 164 1.17 3.55 -15.68
C VAL A 164 1.28 2.02 -15.66
N ARG A 165 2.52 1.53 -15.48
CA ARG A 165 2.85 0.11 -15.38
C ARG A 165 3.64 -0.16 -14.10
N VAL A 166 3.63 -1.40 -13.64
CA VAL A 166 4.48 -1.83 -12.53
C VAL A 166 5.95 -1.55 -12.86
N GLY A 167 6.66 -0.90 -11.93
CA GLY A 167 8.04 -0.46 -12.06
C GLY A 167 8.21 1.02 -12.43
N ASP A 168 7.17 1.70 -12.91
CA ASP A 168 7.25 3.13 -13.24
C ASP A 168 7.51 3.97 -11.98
N VAL A 169 8.44 4.93 -12.10
CA VAL A 169 8.64 5.98 -11.10
C VAL A 169 7.70 7.14 -11.42
N VAL A 170 6.83 7.48 -10.49
CA VAL A 170 5.81 8.51 -10.68
C VAL A 170 6.01 9.69 -9.73
N TYR A 171 5.69 10.88 -10.24
CA TYR A 171 5.83 12.16 -9.54
C TYR A 171 4.47 12.87 -9.47
N PRO A 172 4.14 13.47 -8.31
CA PRO A 172 2.95 14.31 -8.18
C PRO A 172 2.88 15.38 -9.26
N LYS A 173 1.67 15.70 -9.72
CA LYS A 173 1.37 16.73 -10.76
C LYS A 173 1.92 16.45 -12.16
N TYR A 174 2.91 15.57 -12.32
CA TYR A 174 3.55 15.30 -13.62
C TYR A 174 3.00 14.02 -14.28
N ASN A 175 2.85 12.96 -13.53
CA ASN A 175 2.40 11.67 -14.06
C ASN A 175 0.91 11.45 -13.79
N THR A 176 0.10 11.36 -14.83
CA THR A 176 -1.28 10.90 -14.71
C THR A 176 -1.29 9.39 -14.51
N LEU A 177 -1.93 8.93 -13.44
CA LEU A 177 -2.11 7.49 -13.17
C LEU A 177 -3.19 6.89 -14.06
N GLY A 178 -4.27 7.61 -14.28
CA GLY A 178 -5.43 7.22 -15.08
C GLY A 178 -6.59 8.17 -14.91
N ASN A 179 -7.72 7.84 -15.54
CA ASN A 179 -8.98 8.56 -15.42
C ASN A 179 -9.95 7.82 -14.50
N THR A 180 -10.78 8.57 -13.78
CA THR A 180 -11.85 8.02 -12.93
C THR A 180 -12.95 7.39 -13.77
N GLU A 181 -13.68 6.44 -13.15
CA GLU A 181 -14.81 5.75 -13.79
C GLU A 181 -16.05 5.74 -12.88
N VAL A 182 -17.22 5.47 -13.48
CA VAL A 182 -18.50 5.28 -12.79
C VAL A 182 -18.71 3.78 -12.55
N TYR A 183 -18.67 3.35 -11.29
CA TYR A 183 -18.71 1.92 -10.94
C TYR A 183 -20.09 1.39 -10.50
N ASP A 184 -21.04 2.25 -10.24
CA ASP A 184 -22.36 1.83 -9.70
C ASP A 184 -23.47 2.81 -10.05
N ALA A 185 -24.69 2.52 -9.59
CA ALA A 185 -25.91 3.27 -9.88
C ALA A 185 -25.91 4.73 -9.39
N ARG A 186 -24.93 5.15 -8.57
CA ARG A 186 -24.77 6.56 -8.17
C ARG A 186 -24.36 7.47 -9.32
N LYS A 187 -23.86 6.88 -10.43
CA LYS A 187 -23.46 7.56 -11.67
C LYS A 187 -22.48 8.70 -11.51
N LYS A 188 -21.64 8.63 -10.45
CA LYS A 188 -20.58 9.61 -10.20
C LYS A 188 -19.22 9.00 -10.49
N HIS A 189 -18.35 9.76 -11.13
CA HIS A 189 -16.95 9.45 -11.26
C HIS A 189 -16.30 9.50 -9.88
N ARG A 190 -15.49 8.50 -9.53
CA ARG A 190 -14.85 8.47 -8.22
C ARG A 190 -13.52 7.76 -8.22
N ILE A 191 -12.67 8.17 -7.29
CA ILE A 191 -11.47 7.47 -6.92
C ILE A 191 -11.45 7.26 -5.40
N ASN A 192 -11.28 6.02 -4.98
CA ASN A 192 -11.04 5.70 -3.58
C ASN A 192 -9.55 5.74 -3.31
N PHE A 193 -9.16 6.30 -2.19
CA PHE A 193 -7.78 6.47 -1.79
C PHE A 193 -7.58 5.97 -0.36
N SER A 194 -6.53 5.19 -0.16
CA SER A 194 -6.05 4.77 1.16
C SER A 194 -4.54 4.84 1.22
N LEU A 195 -4.01 5.17 2.39
CA LEU A 195 -2.59 5.16 2.69
C LEU A 195 -2.33 4.18 3.83
N PHE A 196 -1.37 3.28 3.66
CA PHE A 196 -1.07 2.25 4.65
C PHE A 196 0.37 1.73 4.53
N TYR A 197 0.77 0.90 5.46
CA TYR A 197 1.99 0.10 5.38
C TYR A 197 1.75 -1.30 5.96
N TYR A 198 2.66 -2.22 5.68
CA TYR A 198 2.63 -3.56 6.24
C TYR A 198 3.49 -3.64 7.50
N SER A 199 2.92 -4.22 8.55
CA SER A 199 3.60 -4.52 9.81
C SER A 199 3.58 -6.01 10.11
N THR A 200 4.53 -6.48 10.90
CA THR A 200 4.48 -7.84 11.45
C THR A 200 3.62 -7.83 12.69
N LYS A 201 2.77 -8.84 12.87
CA LYS A 201 2.16 -9.13 14.18
C LYS A 201 3.28 -9.48 15.17
N ASN A 202 3.16 -9.05 16.41
CA ASN A 202 4.24 -9.09 17.41
C ASN A 202 4.82 -10.50 17.69
N ASP A 203 4.12 -11.58 17.33
CA ASP A 203 4.57 -12.96 17.54
C ASP A 203 4.50 -13.77 16.25
N ILE A 204 5.50 -13.57 15.36
CA ILE A 204 5.66 -14.47 14.23
C ILE A 204 6.15 -15.81 14.76
N LYS A 205 5.24 -16.71 15.10
CA LYS A 205 5.56 -18.11 15.34
C LYS A 205 5.72 -18.80 13.98
N LEU A 206 6.90 -19.31 13.70
CA LEU A 206 7.21 -20.10 12.50
C LEU A 206 6.32 -21.34 12.33
N SER A 207 5.67 -21.81 13.38
CA SER A 207 4.74 -22.95 13.37
C SER A 207 3.43 -22.70 12.64
N SER A 208 3.06 -21.41 12.36
CA SER A 208 1.90 -21.06 11.55
C SER A 208 2.36 -20.62 10.14
N LEU A 209 2.59 -21.57 9.27
CA LEU A 209 3.06 -21.40 7.90
C LEU A 209 2.10 -20.67 6.93
N SER A 210 1.00 -20.11 7.43
CA SER A 210 0.10 -19.30 6.64
C SER A 210 0.63 -17.87 6.53
N LYS A 211 1.10 -17.45 5.35
CA LYS A 211 1.55 -16.08 5.04
C LYS A 211 0.53 -15.00 5.46
N ASN A 212 -0.75 -15.34 5.42
CA ASN A 212 -1.85 -14.40 5.68
C ASN A 212 -2.02 -14.02 7.16
N ASN A 213 -1.41 -14.75 8.09
CA ASN A 213 -1.57 -14.51 9.54
C ASN A 213 -0.35 -13.81 10.17
N GLN A 214 0.68 -13.47 9.40
CA GLN A 214 1.94 -12.96 9.94
C GLN A 214 2.13 -11.46 9.77
N THR A 215 1.39 -10.86 8.85
CA THR A 215 1.41 -9.42 8.61
C THR A 215 0.04 -8.82 8.82
N GLU A 216 0.02 -7.57 9.24
CA GLU A 216 -1.17 -6.73 9.34
C GLU A 216 -0.97 -5.46 8.51
N ILE A 217 -2.07 -4.89 8.03
CA ILE A 217 -2.09 -3.60 7.37
C ILE A 217 -2.38 -2.54 8.42
N ILE A 218 -1.52 -1.54 8.52
CA ILE A 218 -1.71 -0.37 9.37
C ILE A 218 -2.05 0.81 8.47
N TYR A 219 -3.25 1.37 8.62
CA TYR A 219 -3.67 2.53 7.86
C TYR A 219 -3.18 3.83 8.51
N ILE A 220 -2.94 4.82 7.66
CA ILE A 220 -2.45 6.16 8.04
C ILE A 220 -3.49 7.19 7.62
N THR A 221 -3.77 8.15 8.50
CA THR A 221 -4.52 9.34 8.15
C THR A 221 -3.57 10.38 7.53
N PRO A 222 -3.61 10.62 6.20
CA PRO A 222 -2.71 11.57 5.56
C PRO A 222 -3.06 13.02 5.93
N THR A 223 -2.04 13.87 5.98
CA THR A 223 -2.17 15.33 5.98
C THR A 223 -1.94 15.83 4.56
N PHE A 224 -2.86 16.63 4.02
CA PHE A 224 -2.76 17.17 2.66
C PHE A 224 -2.42 18.65 2.68
N TYR A 225 -1.75 19.11 1.61
CA TYR A 225 -1.54 20.54 1.35
C TYR A 225 -2.68 21.09 0.50
N GLN A 226 -3.31 22.19 0.97
CA GLN A 226 -4.31 22.91 0.23
C GLN A 226 -4.23 24.41 0.56
N ASN A 227 -4.18 25.25 -0.47
CA ASN A 227 -4.27 26.72 -0.35
C ASN A 227 -3.30 27.35 0.68
N GLY A 228 -2.06 26.83 0.77
CA GLY A 228 -1.05 27.34 1.70
C GLY A 228 -1.06 26.67 3.08
N GLU A 229 -2.01 25.80 3.36
CA GLU A 229 -2.19 25.17 4.65
C GLU A 229 -2.08 23.64 4.59
N SER A 230 -1.73 23.04 5.72
CA SER A 230 -1.75 21.59 5.93
C SER A 230 -3.08 21.21 6.58
N ILE A 231 -3.84 20.35 5.91
CA ILE A 231 -5.17 19.96 6.33
C ILE A 231 -5.30 18.44 6.47
N LYS A 232 -6.15 17.99 7.39
CA LYS A 232 -6.74 16.65 7.38
C LYS A 232 -8.10 16.72 6.73
N LEU A 233 -8.38 15.81 5.80
CA LEU A 233 -9.67 15.80 5.12
C LEU A 233 -10.80 15.55 6.12
N LYS A 234 -11.83 16.35 6.02
CA LYS A 234 -13.08 16.20 6.77
C LYS A 234 -14.09 15.48 5.89
N LYS A 235 -14.91 14.67 6.51
CA LYS A 235 -16.02 13.96 5.87
C LYS A 235 -17.04 14.98 5.33
N ASP A 236 -17.64 14.61 4.20
CA ASP A 236 -18.76 15.33 3.57
C ASP A 236 -18.43 16.80 3.21
N PHE A 237 -17.26 17.01 2.60
CA PHE A 237 -16.78 18.33 2.24
C PHE A 237 -16.20 18.36 0.80
N PHE A 238 -16.29 19.54 0.15
CA PHE A 238 -15.65 19.78 -1.14
C PHE A 238 -14.24 20.32 -0.95
N TYR A 239 -13.29 19.75 -1.70
CA TYR A 239 -11.90 20.18 -1.70
C TYR A 239 -11.46 20.55 -3.12
N GLU A 240 -10.82 21.68 -3.25
CA GLU A 240 -10.14 22.16 -4.44
C GLU A 240 -8.64 21.93 -4.30
N SER A 241 -8.00 21.40 -5.37
CA SER A 241 -6.56 21.09 -5.35
C SER A 241 -5.69 22.30 -5.70
#